data_42fd98cff166e083ae14a5b494e21ad4
#
_entry.id   42fd98cff166e083ae14a5b494e21ad4
#
_cell.length_a   1.000
_cell.length_b   1.000
_cell.length_c   1.000
_cell.angle_alpha   90.00
_cell.angle_beta   90.00
_cell.angle_gamma   90.00
#
_symmetry.space_group_name_H-M   'P 1'
#
loop_
_entity.id
_entity.type
_entity.pdbx_description
1 polymer ?
#
loop_
_entity_poly.entity_id
_entity_poly.type
_entity_poly.pdbx_seq_one_letter_code
_entity_poly.pdbx_strand_id
1 'polypeptide(L)'
;MQRIAAHRYFPLVAGLIFPGITPEEAIRKILKIKTVFQFQMEWMYAFNERVIRTTMEQFTYDFSPRIKRDKGYLYISNHRDIILDSSLLQMVFVYNNLPTSMITYGDNLLINQLAEDIARSNKMFKVVRKGNKRVLFKNSGILSEFIRSSVGEGTSCWIAQRNGRTKDGIDKTSHALVKMMAMSGSRKNPVDNYASLNIVPVTMSYEY
;
A
#
# COMPACT_ATOMS: atom_id res chain seq x y z
N MET A 1 -12.85 -4.84 -13.16
CA MET A 1 -14.10 -5.05 -12.37
C MET A 1 -14.84 -6.32 -12.75
N GLN A 2 -14.98 -6.67 -14.04
CA GLN A 2 -15.72 -7.89 -14.46
C GLN A 2 -15.19 -9.18 -13.79
N ARG A 3 -13.85 -9.40 -13.74
CA ARG A 3 -13.28 -10.58 -13.07
C ARG A 3 -13.54 -10.60 -11.57
N ILE A 4 -13.51 -9.44 -10.91
CA ILE A 4 -13.84 -9.32 -9.49
C ILE A 4 -15.31 -9.71 -9.29
N ALA A 5 -16.23 -9.13 -10.07
CA ALA A 5 -17.67 -9.40 -9.98
C ALA A 5 -18.04 -10.87 -10.23
N ALA A 6 -17.33 -11.54 -11.15
CA ALA A 6 -17.57 -12.95 -11.48
C ALA A 6 -16.95 -13.95 -10.49
N HIS A 7 -16.17 -13.50 -9.53
CA HIS A 7 -15.48 -14.42 -8.61
C HIS A 7 -16.43 -14.92 -7.51
N ARG A 8 -16.46 -16.27 -7.30
CA ARG A 8 -17.37 -16.92 -6.34
C ARG A 8 -17.36 -16.37 -4.91
N TYR A 9 -16.22 -15.82 -4.45
CA TYR A 9 -16.08 -15.22 -3.13
C TYR A 9 -16.35 -13.72 -3.10
N PHE A 10 -16.62 -13.09 -4.23
CA PHE A 10 -16.87 -11.65 -4.27
C PHE A 10 -18.08 -11.21 -3.44
N PRO A 11 -19.24 -11.91 -3.46
CA PRO A 11 -20.38 -11.54 -2.61
C PRO A 11 -20.04 -11.56 -1.12
N LEU A 12 -19.23 -12.53 -0.67
CA LEU A 12 -18.77 -12.59 0.71
C LEU A 12 -17.92 -11.38 1.07
N VAL A 13 -16.95 -11.04 0.24
CA VAL A 13 -16.08 -9.86 0.44
C VAL A 13 -16.92 -8.57 0.43
N ALA A 14 -17.86 -8.45 -0.48
CA ALA A 14 -18.77 -7.30 -0.55
C ALA A 14 -19.64 -7.17 0.72
N GLY A 15 -20.15 -8.28 1.25
CA GLY A 15 -20.91 -8.30 2.49
C GLY A 15 -20.12 -7.89 3.72
N LEU A 16 -18.81 -8.17 3.75
CA LEU A 16 -17.90 -7.66 4.79
C LEU A 16 -17.75 -6.13 4.74
N ILE A 17 -17.79 -5.55 3.54
CA ILE A 17 -17.66 -4.10 3.35
C ILE A 17 -19.02 -3.40 3.58
N PHE A 18 -20.07 -3.95 3.01
CA PHE A 18 -21.43 -3.39 3.01
C PHE A 18 -22.41 -4.41 3.63
N PRO A 19 -22.60 -4.43 4.94
CA PRO A 19 -23.55 -5.34 5.58
C PRO A 19 -24.96 -5.20 5.02
N GLY A 20 -25.57 -6.33 4.70
CA GLY A 20 -26.93 -6.38 4.14
C GLY A 20 -27.00 -6.19 2.62
N ILE A 21 -25.87 -5.94 1.93
CA ILE A 21 -25.87 -5.87 0.46
C ILE A 21 -26.18 -7.24 -0.14
N THR A 22 -27.06 -7.28 -1.12
CA THR A 22 -27.30 -8.53 -1.85
C THR A 22 -26.18 -8.79 -2.87
N PRO A 23 -25.96 -10.06 -3.28
CA PRO A 23 -24.97 -10.39 -4.33
C PRO A 23 -25.17 -9.58 -5.62
N GLU A 24 -26.42 -9.44 -6.04
CA GLU A 24 -26.80 -8.72 -7.28
C GLU A 24 -26.50 -7.22 -7.17
N GLU A 25 -26.76 -6.63 -6.02
CA GLU A 25 -26.43 -5.22 -5.75
C GLU A 25 -24.94 -4.99 -5.73
N ALA A 26 -24.17 -5.88 -5.07
CA ALA A 26 -22.72 -5.81 -5.04
C ALA A 26 -22.12 -5.91 -6.45
N ILE A 27 -22.62 -6.83 -7.27
CA ILE A 27 -22.19 -6.97 -8.68
C ILE A 27 -22.52 -5.70 -9.47
N ARG A 28 -23.73 -5.16 -9.35
CA ARG A 28 -24.09 -3.90 -10.01
C ARG A 28 -23.22 -2.74 -9.56
N LYS A 29 -22.91 -2.67 -8.26
CA LYS A 29 -22.07 -1.60 -7.70
C LYS A 29 -20.64 -1.67 -8.22
N ILE A 30 -19.98 -2.83 -8.20
CA ILE A 30 -18.59 -2.98 -8.66
C ILE A 30 -18.44 -2.77 -10.16
N LEU A 31 -19.41 -3.17 -10.96
CA LEU A 31 -19.40 -2.98 -12.42
C LEU A 31 -19.53 -1.52 -12.86
N LYS A 32 -20.03 -0.63 -12.02
CA LYS A 32 -20.08 0.81 -12.27
C LYS A 32 -18.72 1.49 -12.14
N ILE A 33 -17.76 0.87 -11.47
CA ILE A 33 -16.42 1.42 -11.26
C ILE A 33 -15.66 1.48 -12.59
N LYS A 34 -15.17 2.66 -12.95
CA LYS A 34 -14.43 2.91 -14.19
C LYS A 34 -12.95 3.27 -13.94
N THR A 35 -12.62 3.77 -12.77
CA THR A 35 -11.28 4.25 -12.43
C THR A 35 -10.76 3.62 -11.14
N VAL A 36 -9.44 3.59 -10.99
CA VAL A 36 -8.78 3.19 -9.73
C VAL A 36 -9.23 4.08 -8.58
N PHE A 37 -9.35 5.38 -8.82
CA PHE A 37 -9.82 6.33 -7.80
C PHE A 37 -11.23 5.98 -7.31
N GLN A 38 -12.18 5.70 -8.22
CA GLN A 38 -13.53 5.25 -7.83
C GLN A 38 -13.48 3.97 -6.99
N PHE A 39 -12.66 2.98 -7.40
CA PHE A 39 -12.50 1.75 -6.63
C PHE A 39 -11.98 2.04 -5.22
N GLN A 40 -10.98 2.89 -5.11
CA GLN A 40 -10.42 3.27 -3.81
C GLN A 40 -11.44 3.99 -2.93
N MET A 41 -12.19 4.96 -3.49
CA MET A 41 -13.14 5.76 -2.70
C MET A 41 -14.44 5.01 -2.38
N GLU A 42 -14.96 4.18 -3.29
CA GLU A 42 -16.25 3.52 -3.09
C GLU A 42 -16.13 2.15 -2.39
N TRP A 43 -14.97 1.48 -2.48
CA TRP A 43 -14.76 0.15 -1.92
C TRP A 43 -13.71 0.10 -0.83
N MET A 44 -12.49 0.56 -1.12
CA MET A 44 -11.40 0.47 -0.14
C MET A 44 -11.58 1.43 1.02
N TYR A 45 -12.02 2.66 0.73
CA TYR A 45 -12.37 3.63 1.78
C TYR A 45 -13.50 3.09 2.67
N ALA A 46 -14.60 2.58 2.07
CA ALA A 46 -15.71 1.99 2.82
C ALA A 46 -15.26 0.80 3.69
N PHE A 47 -14.36 -0.05 3.17
CA PHE A 47 -13.76 -1.13 3.95
C PHE A 47 -12.98 -0.60 5.16
N ASN A 48 -12.08 0.35 4.94
CA ASN A 48 -11.23 0.91 5.98
C ASN A 48 -12.04 1.67 7.04
N GLU A 49 -13.01 2.48 6.62
CA GLU A 49 -13.95 3.17 7.53
C GLU A 49 -14.70 2.18 8.42
N ARG A 50 -15.17 1.08 7.81
CA ARG A 50 -15.83 0.03 8.58
C ARG A 50 -14.88 -0.59 9.60
N VAL A 51 -13.65 -0.95 9.20
CA VAL A 51 -12.64 -1.51 10.10
C VAL A 51 -12.38 -0.56 11.26
N ILE A 52 -12.06 0.71 10.99
CA ILE A 52 -11.84 1.71 12.03
C ILE A 52 -13.02 1.77 13.00
N ARG A 53 -14.22 1.92 12.48
CA ARG A 53 -15.44 2.08 13.30
C ARG A 53 -15.80 0.84 14.13
N THR A 54 -15.49 -0.38 13.65
CA THR A 54 -15.92 -1.61 14.31
C THR A 54 -14.87 -2.31 15.15
N THR A 55 -13.59 -1.96 14.99
CA THR A 55 -12.48 -2.63 15.65
C THR A 55 -11.55 -1.73 16.43
N MET A 56 -11.72 -0.40 16.35
CA MET A 56 -10.88 0.57 17.03
C MET A 56 -11.73 1.44 17.94
N GLU A 57 -11.28 1.67 19.18
CA GLU A 57 -11.88 2.64 20.08
C GLU A 57 -11.57 4.07 19.62
N GLN A 58 -10.33 4.28 19.18
CA GLN A 58 -9.86 5.55 18.68
C GLN A 58 -8.87 5.38 17.52
N PHE A 59 -8.96 6.24 16.51
CA PHE A 59 -7.98 6.38 15.46
C PHE A 59 -7.44 7.81 15.45
N THR A 60 -6.20 7.97 15.90
CA THR A 60 -5.52 9.27 15.94
C THR A 60 -4.31 9.28 15.03
N TYR A 61 -3.94 10.45 14.53
CA TYR A 61 -2.74 10.61 13.72
C TYR A 61 -2.22 12.04 13.78
N ASP A 62 -0.90 12.17 13.65
CA ASP A 62 -0.22 13.42 13.36
C ASP A 62 0.19 13.46 11.90
N PHE A 63 0.05 14.60 11.28
CA PHE A 63 0.37 14.78 9.87
C PHE A 63 1.22 16.04 9.64
N SER A 64 2.37 15.86 8.99
CA SER A 64 3.29 16.98 8.72
C SER A 64 2.72 17.96 7.68
N PRO A 65 2.62 19.27 8.00
CA PRO A 65 2.18 20.28 7.05
C PRO A 65 3.15 20.49 5.86
N ARG A 66 4.33 19.87 5.91
CA ARG A 66 5.31 19.90 4.81
C ARG A 66 4.98 18.97 3.65
N ILE A 67 4.05 18.03 3.84
CA ILE A 67 3.59 17.13 2.79
C ILE A 67 2.70 17.90 1.83
N LYS A 68 3.09 17.93 0.54
CA LYS A 68 2.37 18.65 -0.51
C LYS A 68 1.63 17.68 -1.42
N ARG A 69 0.47 18.11 -1.93
CA ARG A 69 -0.41 17.28 -2.77
C ARG A 69 0.18 16.97 -4.15
N ASP A 70 0.96 17.86 -4.68
CA ASP A 70 1.56 17.82 -6.03
C ASP A 70 2.95 17.18 -6.07
N LYS A 71 3.39 16.61 -4.95
CA LYS A 71 4.71 15.99 -4.81
C LYS A 71 4.61 14.51 -4.45
N GLY A 72 5.41 13.69 -5.11
CA GLY A 72 5.57 12.27 -4.76
C GLY A 72 6.52 12.06 -3.59
N TYR A 73 6.21 11.06 -2.75
CA TYR A 73 6.96 10.70 -1.56
C TYR A 73 7.13 9.19 -1.47
N LEU A 74 8.25 8.74 -0.89
CA LEU A 74 8.41 7.38 -0.44
C LEU A 74 8.13 7.32 1.06
N TYR A 75 6.96 6.82 1.44
CA TYR A 75 6.59 6.56 2.83
C TYR A 75 7.17 5.23 3.29
N ILE A 76 7.93 5.25 4.37
CA ILE A 76 8.55 4.05 4.97
C ILE A 76 8.03 3.92 6.39
N SER A 77 7.30 2.84 6.67
CA SER A 77 6.76 2.60 8.01
C SER A 77 7.40 1.39 8.69
N ASN A 78 7.32 1.36 10.01
CA ASN A 78 7.41 0.12 10.75
C ASN A 78 6.35 -0.87 10.24
N HIS A 79 6.46 -2.16 10.58
CA HIS A 79 5.56 -3.19 10.06
C HIS A 79 4.94 -4.00 11.19
N ARG A 80 3.72 -3.64 11.55
CA ARG A 80 2.93 -4.24 12.63
C ARG A 80 1.84 -5.17 12.12
N ASP A 81 1.12 -4.74 11.06
CA ASP A 81 0.04 -5.50 10.47
C ASP A 81 0.13 -5.56 8.94
N ILE A 82 -0.30 -6.69 8.34
CA ILE A 82 -0.20 -6.91 6.89
C ILE A 82 -1.17 -6.01 6.11
N ILE A 83 -2.35 -5.73 6.69
CA ILE A 83 -3.42 -4.99 6.03
C ILE A 83 -3.51 -3.58 6.59
N LEU A 84 -3.55 -3.45 7.93
CA LEU A 84 -3.86 -2.18 8.58
C LEU A 84 -2.78 -1.13 8.36
N ASP A 85 -1.49 -1.48 8.37
CA ASP A 85 -0.43 -0.48 8.23
C ASP A 85 -0.62 0.36 6.97
N SER A 86 -0.76 -0.28 5.81
CA SER A 86 -0.96 0.44 4.56
C SER A 86 -2.35 1.06 4.45
N SER A 87 -3.39 0.38 4.94
CA SER A 87 -4.78 0.83 4.85
C SER A 87 -5.03 2.10 5.65
N LEU A 88 -4.56 2.15 6.91
CA LEU A 88 -4.73 3.32 7.78
C LEU A 88 -3.96 4.53 7.24
N LEU A 89 -2.77 4.30 6.66
CA LEU A 89 -2.04 5.38 6.01
C LEU A 89 -2.83 5.97 4.82
N GLN A 90 -3.52 5.14 4.02
CA GLN A 90 -4.39 5.66 2.96
C GLN A 90 -5.54 6.50 3.52
N MET A 91 -6.09 6.12 4.70
CA MET A 91 -7.13 6.92 5.36
C MET A 91 -6.60 8.29 5.80
N VAL A 92 -5.37 8.34 6.36
CA VAL A 92 -4.72 9.61 6.70
C VAL A 92 -4.56 10.50 5.46
N PHE A 93 -4.18 9.95 4.31
CA PHE A 93 -4.10 10.72 3.07
C PHE A 93 -5.44 11.28 2.65
N VAL A 94 -6.50 10.47 2.66
CA VAL A 94 -7.85 10.91 2.29
C VAL A 94 -8.36 12.00 3.23
N TYR A 95 -8.18 11.84 4.54
CA TYR A 95 -8.59 12.84 5.55
C TYR A 95 -7.85 14.18 5.39
N ASN A 96 -6.65 14.16 4.83
CA ASN A 96 -5.86 15.37 4.54
C ASN A 96 -5.96 15.82 3.06
N ASN A 97 -6.96 15.36 2.31
CA ASN A 97 -7.18 15.69 0.90
C ASN A 97 -5.97 15.41 0.00
N LEU A 98 -5.18 14.37 0.31
CA LEU A 98 -4.04 13.95 -0.48
C LEU A 98 -4.39 12.76 -1.39
N PRO A 99 -3.68 12.60 -2.51
CA PRO A 99 -3.75 11.39 -3.29
C PRO A 99 -3.26 10.17 -2.47
N THR A 100 -3.94 9.04 -2.61
CA THR A 100 -3.49 7.77 -2.06
C THR A 100 -2.17 7.33 -2.67
N SER A 101 -1.31 6.67 -1.89
CA SER A 101 -0.05 6.12 -2.39
C SER A 101 -0.25 4.79 -3.13
N MET A 102 0.74 4.41 -3.91
CA MET A 102 0.94 3.02 -4.32
C MET A 102 1.41 2.20 -3.11
N ILE A 103 0.99 0.94 -3.04
CA ILE A 103 1.24 0.07 -1.86
C ILE A 103 2.06 -1.14 -2.29
N THR A 104 3.16 -1.43 -1.58
CA THR A 104 3.92 -2.65 -1.80
C THR A 104 3.27 -3.86 -1.14
N TYR A 105 3.29 -5.01 -1.83
CA TYR A 105 2.96 -6.29 -1.23
C TYR A 105 3.95 -7.39 -1.65
N GLY A 106 4.18 -8.35 -0.78
CA GLY A 106 5.01 -9.52 -1.13
C GLY A 106 4.27 -10.50 -2.04
N ASP A 107 4.97 -11.08 -3.00
CA ASP A 107 4.43 -12.07 -3.95
C ASP A 107 3.85 -13.34 -3.30
N ASN A 108 4.12 -13.54 -2.01
CA ASN A 108 3.59 -14.64 -1.21
C ASN A 108 2.22 -14.37 -0.57
N LEU A 109 1.70 -13.14 -0.67
CA LEU A 109 0.45 -12.73 -0.01
C LEU A 109 -0.79 -12.93 -0.88
N LEU A 110 -0.65 -12.91 -2.20
CA LEU A 110 -1.77 -13.10 -3.11
C LEU A 110 -1.95 -14.59 -3.43
N ILE A 111 -2.90 -15.19 -2.74
CA ILE A 111 -3.17 -16.64 -2.80
C ILE A 111 -4.20 -17.03 -3.85
N ASN A 112 -4.92 -16.06 -4.43
CA ASN A 112 -5.94 -16.31 -5.46
C ASN A 112 -6.11 -15.10 -6.39
N GLN A 113 -6.83 -15.32 -7.50
CA GLN A 113 -7.07 -14.33 -8.55
C GLN A 113 -7.87 -13.11 -8.05
N LEU A 114 -8.83 -13.32 -7.14
CA LEU A 114 -9.62 -12.21 -6.58
C LEU A 114 -8.74 -11.23 -5.82
N ALA A 115 -7.86 -11.74 -4.95
CA ALA A 115 -6.92 -10.93 -4.19
C ALA A 115 -5.97 -10.15 -5.12
N GLU A 116 -5.51 -10.78 -6.20
CA GLU A 116 -4.65 -10.12 -7.20
C GLU A 116 -5.39 -9.00 -7.94
N ASP A 117 -6.63 -9.25 -8.37
CA ASP A 117 -7.42 -8.24 -9.08
C ASP A 117 -7.81 -7.06 -8.17
N ILE A 118 -8.10 -7.31 -6.90
CA ILE A 118 -8.31 -6.26 -5.88
C ILE A 118 -7.02 -5.45 -5.68
N ALA A 119 -5.88 -6.13 -5.49
CA ALA A 119 -4.60 -5.46 -5.29
C ALA A 119 -4.24 -4.53 -6.47
N ARG A 120 -4.36 -5.01 -7.70
CA ARG A 120 -4.13 -4.22 -8.92
C ARG A 120 -5.08 -3.02 -9.01
N SER A 121 -6.35 -3.22 -8.67
CA SER A 121 -7.35 -2.16 -8.64
C SER A 121 -7.11 -1.12 -7.54
N ASN A 122 -6.30 -1.47 -6.54
CA ASN A 122 -5.96 -0.61 -5.39
C ASN A 122 -4.53 -0.03 -5.46
N LYS A 123 -3.97 0.18 -6.64
CA LYS A 123 -2.60 0.69 -6.84
C LYS A 123 -1.51 -0.15 -6.14
N MET A 124 -1.74 -1.43 -5.91
CA MET A 124 -0.72 -2.26 -5.26
C MET A 124 0.26 -2.82 -6.28
N PHE A 125 1.54 -2.88 -5.91
CA PHE A 125 2.59 -3.45 -6.74
C PHE A 125 3.44 -4.47 -5.99
N LYS A 126 3.94 -5.45 -6.75
CA LYS A 126 4.54 -6.67 -6.22
C LYS A 126 6.01 -6.50 -5.86
N VAL A 127 6.39 -6.99 -4.68
CA VAL A 127 7.78 -7.21 -4.29
C VAL A 127 8.10 -8.68 -4.40
N VAL A 128 9.06 -9.04 -5.26
CA VAL A 128 9.51 -10.41 -5.44
C VAL A 128 10.38 -10.81 -4.25
N ARG A 129 9.95 -11.85 -3.52
CA ARG A 129 10.64 -12.36 -2.33
C ARG A 129 11.21 -13.78 -2.53
N LYS A 130 10.82 -14.46 -3.61
CA LYS A 130 11.26 -15.81 -3.94
C LYS A 130 12.22 -15.80 -5.11
N GLY A 131 13.20 -16.73 -5.06
CA GLY A 131 14.19 -16.90 -6.12
C GLY A 131 15.62 -16.96 -5.60
N ASN A 132 16.56 -17.22 -6.50
CA ASN A 132 17.98 -17.17 -6.16
C ASN A 132 18.48 -15.72 -6.03
N LYS A 133 19.70 -15.55 -5.52
CA LYS A 133 20.31 -14.22 -5.27
C LYS A 133 20.30 -13.32 -6.51
N ARG A 134 20.54 -13.88 -7.71
CA ARG A 134 20.56 -13.11 -8.97
C ARG A 134 19.18 -12.57 -9.33
N VAL A 135 18.13 -13.40 -9.18
CA VAL A 135 16.73 -13.00 -9.40
C VAL A 135 16.31 -11.92 -8.41
N LEU A 136 16.61 -12.10 -7.13
CA LEU A 136 16.28 -11.11 -6.10
C LEU A 136 16.99 -9.78 -6.34
N PHE A 137 18.28 -9.81 -6.70
CA PHE A 137 19.06 -8.61 -7.03
C PHE A 137 18.46 -7.86 -8.23
N LYS A 138 18.17 -8.59 -9.34
CA LYS A 138 17.54 -8.00 -10.54
C LYS A 138 16.19 -7.32 -10.19
N ASN A 139 15.32 -8.03 -9.47
CA ASN A 139 14.01 -7.49 -9.10
C ASN A 139 14.12 -6.31 -8.11
N SER A 140 15.11 -6.31 -7.23
CA SER A 140 15.39 -5.16 -6.35
C SER A 140 15.79 -3.92 -7.17
N GLY A 141 16.56 -4.07 -8.23
CA GLY A 141 16.89 -2.97 -9.14
C GLY A 141 15.65 -2.43 -9.86
N ILE A 142 14.81 -3.32 -10.41
CA ILE A 142 13.54 -2.93 -11.06
C ILE A 142 12.62 -2.21 -10.06
N LEU A 143 12.50 -2.73 -8.84
CA LEU A 143 11.69 -2.11 -7.79
C LEU A 143 12.20 -0.73 -7.41
N SER A 144 13.53 -0.58 -7.27
CA SER A 144 14.18 0.71 -6.98
C SER A 144 13.88 1.76 -8.05
N GLU A 145 14.01 1.37 -9.32
CA GLU A 145 13.74 2.24 -10.47
C GLU A 145 12.26 2.63 -10.54
N PHE A 146 11.36 1.66 -10.36
CA PHE A 146 9.92 1.90 -10.34
C PHE A 146 9.51 2.91 -9.27
N ILE A 147 9.98 2.72 -8.02
CA ILE A 147 9.68 3.66 -6.92
C ILE A 147 10.22 5.05 -7.24
N ARG A 148 11.44 5.14 -7.74
CA ARG A 148 12.09 6.42 -8.05
C ARG A 148 11.37 7.18 -9.16
N SER A 149 11.01 6.49 -10.25
CA SER A 149 10.22 7.07 -11.34
C SER A 149 8.87 7.54 -10.85
N SER A 150 8.14 6.69 -10.12
CA SER A 150 6.83 7.04 -9.56
C SER A 150 6.90 8.29 -8.67
N VAL A 151 7.87 8.35 -7.76
CA VAL A 151 8.06 9.52 -6.89
C VAL A 151 8.43 10.76 -7.68
N GLY A 152 9.31 10.63 -8.68
CA GLY A 152 9.71 11.73 -9.59
C GLY A 152 8.54 12.26 -10.43
N GLU A 153 7.57 11.41 -10.76
CA GLU A 153 6.33 11.76 -11.48
C GLU A 153 5.20 12.27 -10.56
N GLY A 154 5.48 12.47 -9.27
CA GLY A 154 4.51 12.98 -8.30
C GLY A 154 3.61 11.92 -7.68
N THR A 155 3.85 10.62 -7.94
CA THR A 155 3.09 9.52 -7.35
C THR A 155 3.81 8.96 -6.12
N SER A 156 3.15 9.03 -4.97
CA SER A 156 3.71 8.50 -3.73
C SER A 156 3.67 6.97 -3.67
N CYS A 157 4.66 6.38 -3.00
CA CYS A 157 4.76 4.95 -2.74
C CYS A 157 4.87 4.68 -1.23
N TRP A 158 4.31 3.58 -0.77
CA TRP A 158 4.50 3.06 0.58
C TRP A 158 5.24 1.72 0.56
N ILE A 159 6.19 1.57 1.48
CA ILE A 159 6.91 0.33 1.73
C ILE A 159 7.16 0.13 3.22
N ALA A 160 7.05 -1.10 3.70
CA ALA A 160 7.44 -1.43 5.06
C ALA A 160 8.96 -1.45 5.20
N GLN A 161 9.49 -0.96 6.34
CA GLN A 161 10.94 -0.85 6.58
C GLN A 161 11.66 -2.19 6.74
N ARG A 162 10.91 -3.29 6.82
CA ARG A 162 11.45 -4.63 7.00
C ARG A 162 10.65 -5.69 6.23
N ASN A 163 11.25 -6.85 6.07
CA ASN A 163 10.59 -8.00 5.49
C ASN A 163 9.79 -8.75 6.57
N GLY A 164 8.47 -8.75 6.45
CA GLY A 164 7.56 -9.35 7.42
C GLY A 164 7.31 -8.47 8.66
N ARG A 165 6.22 -8.78 9.37
CA ARG A 165 5.81 -8.06 10.58
C ARG A 165 6.77 -8.30 11.74
N THR A 166 6.89 -7.32 12.64
CA THR A 166 7.54 -7.55 13.93
C THR A 166 6.68 -8.48 14.80
N LYS A 167 7.34 -9.40 15.49
CA LYS A 167 6.68 -10.36 16.41
C LYS A 167 7.03 -10.10 17.88
N ASP A 168 8.13 -9.41 18.10
CA ASP A 168 8.73 -9.15 19.41
C ASP A 168 8.76 -7.67 19.77
N GLY A 169 8.11 -6.82 18.97
CA GLY A 169 8.13 -5.38 19.14
C GLY A 169 9.42 -4.70 18.67
N ILE A 170 10.46 -5.46 18.32
CA ILE A 170 11.72 -4.91 17.80
C ILE A 170 11.59 -4.72 16.31
N ASP A 171 11.48 -3.48 15.89
CA ASP A 171 11.24 -3.13 14.48
C ASP A 171 12.46 -2.40 13.87
N LYS A 172 13.42 -3.19 13.39
CA LYS A 172 14.66 -2.68 12.79
C LYS A 172 14.51 -2.54 11.29
N THR A 173 14.96 -1.40 10.76
CA THR A 173 15.03 -1.17 9.30
C THR A 173 15.98 -2.19 8.65
N SER A 174 15.51 -2.82 7.58
CA SER A 174 16.30 -3.79 6.82
C SER A 174 17.40 -3.10 6.01
N HIS A 175 18.65 -3.52 6.20
CA HIS A 175 19.76 -3.06 5.36
C HIS A 175 19.55 -3.35 3.86
N ALA A 176 18.86 -4.45 3.55
CA ALA A 176 18.53 -4.80 2.17
C ALA A 176 17.57 -3.77 1.54
N LEU A 177 16.62 -3.25 2.31
CA LEU A 177 15.73 -2.17 1.86
C LEU A 177 16.53 -0.90 1.56
N VAL A 178 17.39 -0.48 2.48
CA VAL A 178 18.23 0.71 2.30
C VAL A 178 19.09 0.59 1.03
N LYS A 179 19.76 -0.55 0.85
CA LYS A 179 20.54 -0.82 -0.36
C LYS A 179 19.68 -0.82 -1.62
N MET A 180 18.49 -1.41 -1.58
CA MET A 180 17.58 -1.46 -2.71
C MET A 180 17.19 -0.04 -3.15
N MET A 181 16.84 0.85 -2.24
CA MET A 181 16.48 2.25 -2.58
C MET A 181 17.60 2.99 -3.33
N ALA A 182 18.86 2.64 -3.08
CA ALA A 182 20.02 3.26 -3.75
C ALA A 182 20.33 2.67 -5.12
N MET A 183 19.75 1.53 -5.53
CA MET A 183 20.19 0.78 -6.72
C MET A 183 19.98 1.53 -8.04
N SER A 184 18.92 2.31 -8.18
CA SER A 184 18.57 3.04 -9.41
C SER A 184 19.01 4.50 -9.40
N GLY A 185 19.59 4.99 -8.31
CA GLY A 185 20.02 6.38 -8.20
C GLY A 185 21.46 6.63 -8.61
N SER A 186 21.87 7.89 -8.52
CA SER A 186 23.24 8.31 -8.81
C SER A 186 24.23 7.66 -7.84
N ARG A 187 25.24 6.99 -8.40
CA ARG A 187 26.35 6.43 -7.61
C ARG A 187 27.36 7.48 -7.15
N LYS A 188 27.36 8.66 -7.79
CA LYS A 188 28.33 9.73 -7.51
C LYS A 188 28.01 10.51 -6.24
N ASN A 189 26.71 10.64 -5.91
CA ASN A 189 26.28 11.34 -4.70
C ASN A 189 25.18 10.51 -3.98
N PRO A 190 25.55 9.75 -2.93
CA PRO A 190 24.59 8.98 -2.15
C PRO A 190 23.51 9.82 -1.46
N VAL A 191 23.85 11.04 -1.03
CA VAL A 191 22.90 11.95 -0.35
C VAL A 191 21.79 12.34 -1.31
N ASP A 192 22.12 12.81 -2.51
CA ASP A 192 21.13 13.19 -3.53
C ASP A 192 20.31 12.00 -3.98
N ASN A 193 20.92 10.82 -3.99
CA ASN A 193 20.24 9.58 -4.34
C ASN A 193 19.06 9.29 -3.40
N TYR A 194 19.23 9.44 -2.09
CA TYR A 194 18.14 9.26 -1.13
C TYR A 194 17.22 10.49 -1.08
N ALA A 195 17.76 11.70 -1.18
CA ALA A 195 16.99 12.93 -1.17
C ALA A 195 15.93 12.98 -2.28
N SER A 196 16.27 12.46 -3.48
CA SER A 196 15.34 12.41 -4.63
C SER A 196 14.12 11.50 -4.42
N LEU A 197 14.13 10.64 -3.41
CA LEU A 197 12.98 9.80 -3.05
C LEU A 197 11.99 10.52 -2.13
N ASN A 198 12.29 11.73 -1.65
CA ASN A 198 11.43 12.46 -0.71
C ASN A 198 10.94 11.56 0.43
N ILE A 199 11.86 10.88 1.12
CA ILE A 199 11.52 9.88 2.13
C ILE A 199 10.79 10.52 3.31
N VAL A 200 9.65 9.93 3.67
CA VAL A 200 8.86 10.29 4.84
C VAL A 200 8.78 9.08 5.76
N PRO A 201 9.39 9.13 6.95
CA PRO A 201 9.21 8.07 7.94
C PRO A 201 7.80 8.13 8.51
N VAL A 202 7.20 6.96 8.70
CA VAL A 202 5.87 6.79 9.30
C VAL A 202 5.98 5.81 10.46
N THR A 203 5.40 6.14 11.59
CA THR A 203 5.30 5.25 12.75
C THR A 203 3.86 4.89 12.99
N MET A 204 3.59 3.61 13.20
CA MET A 204 2.28 3.07 13.53
C MET A 204 2.35 2.36 14.86
N SER A 205 1.39 2.66 15.75
CA SER A 205 1.22 2.01 17.03
C SER A 205 -0.20 1.45 17.12
N TYR A 206 -0.32 0.27 17.69
CA TYR A 206 -1.60 -0.36 18.02
C TYR A 206 -1.56 -0.66 19.52
N GLU A 207 -2.59 -0.18 20.22
CA GLU A 207 -2.80 -0.46 21.64
C GLU A 207 -3.93 -1.51 21.76
N TYR A 208 -3.74 -2.46 22.67
CA TYR A 208 -4.68 -3.56 22.92
C TYR A 208 -5.23 -3.47 24.34
#